data_fb957ba414d06372895919c1c22c23d5
#
_entry.id   fb957ba414d06372895919c1c22c23d5
#
_cell.length_a   1.000
_cell.length_b   1.000
_cell.length_c   1.000
_cell.angle_alpha   90.00
_cell.angle_beta   90.00
_cell.angle_gamma   90.00
#
_symmetry.space_group_name_H-M   'P 1'
#
loop_
_entity.id
_entity.type
_entity.pdbx_description
1 polymer ?
#
loop_
_entity_poly.entity_id
_entity_poly.type
_entity_poly.pdbx_seq_one_letter_code
_entity_poly.pdbx_strand_id
1 'polypeptide(L)'
;MEKDVSLKDKNSFHIGGIAKHYALVSSKEELIEAIAFAKESKLPVFIMGEGSNILVSDDGFKGVVIKLNFKQITDSSVGAGVPLRDLILETKTLNLGGLEWAVGIPGTVGGAIFGNAGAFKHSISEVIEEVEFFDGKEIKIFQNSECSFNYRESIFKNNPNLIILGAKFRFKGGFDDELNRDCLNKRSVPKGYSIGSIFKNPEGYFAGRLIEECGLKGKKIGEAIISKEHANWIINLGNASSKDVEALISLMKTEVKKKFNIDLIEEIRRL
;
A
#
# COMPACT_ATOMS: atom_id res chain seq x y z
N MET A 1 16.55 -0.52 17.27
CA MET A 1 16.84 -0.63 15.83
C MET A 1 17.63 -1.90 15.58
N GLU A 2 17.16 -2.77 14.71
CA GLU A 2 17.78 -4.05 14.35
C GLU A 2 18.68 -3.86 13.12
N LYS A 3 19.73 -4.71 12.98
CA LYS A 3 20.63 -4.69 11.80
C LYS A 3 20.42 -5.94 10.96
N ASP A 4 20.65 -5.81 9.66
CA ASP A 4 20.68 -6.90 8.69
C ASP A 4 19.41 -7.77 8.71
N VAL A 5 18.25 -7.10 8.67
CA VAL A 5 16.93 -7.75 8.79
C VAL A 5 16.41 -8.14 7.41
N SER A 6 16.02 -9.42 7.26
CA SER A 6 15.32 -9.88 6.05
C SER A 6 13.98 -9.18 5.89
N LEU A 7 13.76 -8.61 4.70
CA LEU A 7 12.49 -7.98 4.34
C LEU A 7 11.50 -8.96 3.71
N LYS A 8 11.92 -10.19 3.40
CA LYS A 8 11.08 -11.21 2.78
C LYS A 8 9.82 -11.49 3.61
N ASP A 9 9.96 -11.61 4.92
CA ASP A 9 8.84 -11.89 5.83
C ASP A 9 8.18 -10.62 6.39
N LYS A 10 8.56 -9.45 5.88
CA LYS A 10 8.01 -8.15 6.28
C LYS A 10 7.03 -7.57 5.28
N ASN A 11 6.76 -8.26 4.16
CA ASN A 11 5.84 -7.84 3.12
C ASN A 11 4.95 -9.00 2.63
N SER A 12 3.83 -8.67 2.00
CA SER A 12 2.83 -9.65 1.54
C SER A 12 3.28 -10.47 0.34
N PHE A 13 4.32 -10.04 -0.37
CA PHE A 13 4.82 -10.75 -1.54
C PHE A 13 5.81 -11.85 -1.18
N HIS A 14 6.36 -11.80 0.05
CA HIS A 14 7.43 -12.69 0.50
C HIS A 14 8.65 -12.70 -0.44
N ILE A 15 8.99 -11.53 -0.97
CA ILE A 15 10.16 -11.27 -1.83
C ILE A 15 10.99 -10.15 -1.20
N GLY A 16 12.32 -10.23 -1.32
CA GLY A 16 13.23 -9.16 -0.96
C GLY A 16 14.43 -9.61 -0.14
N GLY A 17 15.49 -8.83 -0.26
CA GLY A 17 16.74 -9.00 0.45
C GLY A 17 16.74 -8.37 1.86
N ILE A 18 17.92 -7.97 2.29
CA ILE A 18 18.19 -7.50 3.65
C ILE A 18 18.12 -5.98 3.73
N ALA A 19 17.42 -5.44 4.72
CA ALA A 19 17.55 -4.06 5.14
C ALA A 19 18.77 -3.90 6.05
N LYS A 20 19.64 -2.93 5.78
CA LYS A 20 20.79 -2.65 6.64
C LYS A 20 20.40 -2.31 8.07
N HIS A 21 19.29 -1.58 8.21
CA HIS A 21 18.66 -1.28 9.49
C HIS A 21 17.13 -1.40 9.38
N TYR A 22 16.51 -1.88 10.45
CA TYR A 22 15.06 -1.97 10.57
C TYR A 22 14.63 -1.44 11.93
N ALA A 23 13.62 -0.58 11.95
CA ALA A 23 13.03 -0.05 13.16
C ALA A 23 11.51 -0.27 13.15
N LEU A 24 10.98 -0.94 14.17
CA LEU A 24 9.56 -0.91 14.50
C LEU A 24 9.36 0.23 15.50
N VAL A 25 8.62 1.26 15.14
CA VAL A 25 8.43 2.46 15.96
C VAL A 25 6.98 2.57 16.42
N SER A 26 6.78 2.75 17.72
CA SER A 26 5.46 2.78 18.37
C SER A 26 5.13 4.16 18.96
N SER A 27 6.08 5.09 18.95
CA SER A 27 5.89 6.46 19.41
C SER A 27 6.51 7.48 18.43
N LYS A 28 6.10 8.75 18.56
CA LYS A 28 6.64 9.87 17.79
C LYS A 28 8.11 10.11 18.11
N GLU A 29 8.49 9.91 19.35
CA GLU A 29 9.87 10.04 19.86
C GLU A 29 10.76 8.99 19.20
N GLU A 30 10.36 7.71 19.20
CA GLU A 30 11.08 6.63 18.53
C GLU A 30 11.24 6.88 17.01
N LEU A 31 10.23 7.47 16.36
CA LEU A 31 10.32 7.85 14.96
C LEU A 31 11.37 8.94 14.76
N ILE A 32 11.35 9.98 15.57
CA ILE A 32 12.30 11.11 15.50
C ILE A 32 13.72 10.59 15.71
N GLU A 33 13.94 9.72 16.70
CA GLU A 33 15.24 9.09 16.95
C GLU A 33 15.72 8.24 15.76
N ALA A 34 14.83 7.45 15.14
CA ALA A 34 15.18 6.64 13.98
C ALA A 34 15.54 7.50 12.76
N ILE A 35 14.83 8.61 12.54
CA ILE A 35 15.13 9.58 11.48
C ILE A 35 16.44 10.31 11.76
N ALA A 36 16.70 10.74 13.00
CA ALA A 36 17.94 11.39 13.40
C ALA A 36 19.15 10.46 13.16
N PHE A 37 19.06 9.20 13.59
CA PHE A 37 20.07 8.18 13.33
C PHE A 37 20.37 8.02 11.82
N ALA A 38 19.30 7.91 11.00
CA ALA A 38 19.46 7.76 9.56
C ALA A 38 20.17 8.98 8.93
N LYS A 39 19.81 10.19 9.38
CA LYS A 39 20.41 11.45 8.94
C LYS A 39 21.88 11.53 9.31
N GLU A 40 22.26 11.27 10.56
CA GLU A 40 23.63 11.27 11.05
C GLU A 40 24.49 10.23 10.32
N SER A 41 23.92 9.05 10.08
CA SER A 41 24.56 7.95 9.34
C SER A 41 24.57 8.14 7.81
N LYS A 42 23.95 9.20 7.30
CA LYS A 42 23.75 9.48 5.86
C LYS A 42 23.09 8.31 5.12
N LEU A 43 22.12 7.65 5.76
CA LEU A 43 21.40 6.53 5.21
C LEU A 43 20.04 6.96 4.67
N PRO A 44 19.60 6.43 3.52
CA PRO A 44 18.25 6.64 3.03
C PRO A 44 17.22 5.98 3.98
N VAL A 45 16.02 6.56 4.03
CA VAL A 45 14.92 6.07 4.85
C VAL A 45 13.79 5.59 3.95
N PHE A 46 13.16 4.48 4.33
CA PHE A 46 11.93 4.00 3.72
C PHE A 46 10.89 3.74 4.81
N ILE A 47 9.73 4.40 4.69
CA ILE A 47 8.60 4.19 5.60
C ILE A 47 7.70 3.10 5.04
N MET A 48 7.39 2.11 5.86
CA MET A 48 6.62 0.93 5.50
C MET A 48 5.44 0.72 6.46
N GLY A 49 4.30 0.33 5.94
CA GLY A 49 3.20 -0.26 6.71
C GLY A 49 3.32 -1.79 6.75
N GLU A 50 2.30 -2.50 6.29
CA GLU A 50 2.32 -3.98 6.21
C GLU A 50 3.03 -4.53 4.95
N GLY A 51 3.58 -3.68 4.10
CA GLY A 51 4.27 -4.13 2.88
C GLY A 51 3.34 -4.75 1.83
N SER A 52 2.06 -4.38 1.82
CA SER A 52 1.04 -4.97 0.93
C SER A 52 1.01 -4.38 -0.48
N ASN A 53 1.82 -3.34 -0.75
CA ASN A 53 1.94 -2.71 -2.07
C ASN A 53 3.40 -2.34 -2.38
N ILE A 54 4.36 -3.18 -1.98
CA ILE A 54 5.79 -2.92 -2.13
C ILE A 54 6.47 -4.12 -2.77
N LEU A 55 7.18 -3.91 -3.87
CA LEU A 55 8.16 -4.84 -4.42
C LEU A 55 9.53 -4.52 -3.85
N VAL A 56 10.05 -5.43 -3.03
CA VAL A 56 11.37 -5.29 -2.41
C VAL A 56 12.41 -5.96 -3.29
N SER A 57 13.52 -5.27 -3.59
CA SER A 57 14.65 -5.84 -4.35
C SER A 57 15.30 -7.00 -3.61
N ASP A 58 15.75 -8.02 -4.34
CA ASP A 58 16.56 -9.11 -3.78
C ASP A 58 17.92 -8.62 -3.27
N ASP A 59 18.43 -7.49 -3.82
CA ASP A 59 19.66 -6.86 -3.36
C ASP A 59 19.49 -6.16 -1.98
N GLY A 60 18.25 -6.08 -1.49
CA GLY A 60 17.88 -5.45 -0.22
C GLY A 60 17.93 -3.92 -0.25
N PHE A 61 17.99 -3.32 0.93
CA PHE A 61 17.98 -1.88 1.10
C PHE A 61 19.13 -1.41 2.00
N LYS A 62 20.06 -0.67 1.43
CA LYS A 62 21.24 -0.12 2.15
C LYS A 62 20.90 1.14 2.95
N GLY A 63 19.81 1.07 3.71
CA GLY A 63 19.25 2.19 4.45
C GLY A 63 18.54 1.74 5.72
N VAL A 64 17.66 2.60 6.20
CA VAL A 64 16.80 2.37 7.36
C VAL A 64 15.35 2.16 6.90
N VAL A 65 14.81 0.96 7.09
CA VAL A 65 13.38 0.70 6.93
C VAL A 65 12.70 0.96 8.27
N ILE A 66 11.73 1.85 8.29
CA ILE A 66 10.93 2.18 9.48
C ILE A 66 9.52 1.68 9.28
N LYS A 67 9.08 0.74 10.12
CA LYS A 67 7.69 0.28 10.18
C LYS A 67 6.96 1.03 11.29
N LEU A 68 5.90 1.74 10.92
CA LEU A 68 5.06 2.44 11.89
C LEU A 68 4.11 1.47 12.58
N ASN A 69 4.11 1.51 13.93
CA ASN A 69 3.26 0.69 14.79
C ASN A 69 2.35 1.57 15.68
N PHE A 70 1.91 2.72 15.16
CA PHE A 70 0.96 3.61 15.83
C PHE A 70 -0.43 3.01 15.73
N LYS A 71 -0.86 2.27 16.77
CA LYS A 71 -2.09 1.46 16.75
C LYS A 71 -3.23 2.05 17.58
N GLN A 72 -3.13 3.30 18.00
CA GLN A 72 -4.21 3.95 18.73
C GLN A 72 -5.43 4.16 17.83
N ILE A 73 -6.59 3.84 18.35
CA ILE A 73 -7.90 4.23 17.82
C ILE A 73 -8.61 4.96 18.95
N THR A 74 -8.99 6.20 18.70
CA THR A 74 -9.78 7.03 19.61
C THR A 74 -11.00 7.54 18.87
N ASP A 75 -11.93 8.19 19.55
CA ASP A 75 -13.17 8.72 18.96
C ASP A 75 -12.93 9.65 17.75
N SER A 76 -11.76 10.26 17.67
CA SER A 76 -11.45 11.23 16.62
C SER A 76 -10.15 10.99 15.86
N SER A 77 -9.28 10.07 16.30
CA SER A 77 -7.95 9.88 15.71
C SER A 77 -7.56 8.42 15.60
N VAL A 78 -6.98 8.05 14.44
CA VAL A 78 -6.52 6.71 14.14
C VAL A 78 -5.05 6.77 13.70
N GLY A 79 -4.21 5.98 14.37
CA GLY A 79 -2.78 5.91 14.08
C GLY A 79 -2.46 5.26 12.73
N ALA A 80 -1.39 5.71 12.10
CA ALA A 80 -0.98 5.25 10.76
C ALA A 80 -0.65 3.74 10.69
N GLY A 81 -0.27 3.13 11.81
CA GLY A 81 0.06 1.70 11.92
C GLY A 81 -1.16 0.80 12.15
N VAL A 82 -2.36 1.34 12.34
CA VAL A 82 -3.59 0.55 12.50
C VAL A 82 -3.85 -0.22 11.21
N PRO A 83 -4.01 -1.56 11.25
CA PRO A 83 -4.45 -2.32 10.10
C PRO A 83 -5.83 -1.82 9.62
N LEU A 84 -6.00 -1.67 8.31
CA LEU A 84 -7.26 -1.13 7.76
C LEU A 84 -8.46 -2.01 8.13
N ARG A 85 -8.27 -3.34 8.17
CA ARG A 85 -9.29 -4.30 8.61
C ARG A 85 -9.77 -4.05 10.05
N ASP A 86 -8.85 -3.65 10.94
CA ASP A 86 -9.16 -3.43 12.35
C ASP A 86 -9.98 -2.14 12.50
N LEU A 87 -9.66 -1.10 11.71
CA LEU A 87 -10.46 0.12 11.64
C LEU A 87 -11.89 -0.17 11.10
N ILE A 88 -12.02 -0.98 10.05
CA ILE A 88 -13.34 -1.35 9.50
C ILE A 88 -14.16 -2.12 10.54
N LEU A 89 -13.54 -3.03 11.29
CA LEU A 89 -14.21 -3.76 12.35
C LEU A 89 -14.68 -2.83 13.47
N GLU A 90 -13.84 -1.88 13.86
CA GLU A 90 -14.19 -0.87 14.88
C GLU A 90 -15.36 0.00 14.42
N THR A 91 -15.32 0.52 13.17
CA THR A 91 -16.42 1.32 12.62
C THR A 91 -17.73 0.52 12.57
N LYS A 92 -17.66 -0.77 12.21
CA LYS A 92 -18.84 -1.66 12.26
C LYS A 92 -19.37 -1.80 13.69
N THR A 93 -18.51 -2.03 14.67
CA THR A 93 -18.90 -2.21 16.09
C THR A 93 -19.56 -0.94 16.63
N LEU A 94 -19.07 0.23 16.23
CA LEU A 94 -19.60 1.54 16.63
C LEU A 94 -20.77 2.02 15.74
N ASN A 95 -21.22 1.22 14.78
CA ASN A 95 -22.25 1.57 13.80
C ASN A 95 -21.95 2.86 13.03
N LEU A 96 -20.69 3.01 12.56
CA LEU A 96 -20.17 4.14 11.80
C LEU A 96 -19.91 3.74 10.35
N GLY A 97 -20.55 4.40 9.40
CA GLY A 97 -20.46 4.12 7.96
C GLY A 97 -19.41 4.94 7.23
N GLY A 98 -19.04 4.46 6.04
CA GLY A 98 -18.14 5.12 5.10
C GLY A 98 -16.89 4.34 4.73
N LEU A 99 -16.60 3.18 5.39
CA LEU A 99 -15.50 2.28 5.07
C LEU A 99 -15.93 0.87 4.66
N GLU A 100 -17.20 0.61 4.47
CA GLU A 100 -17.76 -0.71 4.09
C GLU A 100 -17.11 -1.26 2.82
N TRP A 101 -16.85 -0.38 1.86
CA TRP A 101 -16.22 -0.69 0.57
C TRP A 101 -14.77 -1.18 0.71
N ALA A 102 -14.10 -0.81 1.81
CA ALA A 102 -12.67 -1.10 2.01
C ALA A 102 -12.42 -2.52 2.55
N VAL A 103 -13.48 -3.29 2.85
CA VAL A 103 -13.37 -4.67 3.33
C VAL A 103 -12.46 -5.51 2.44
N GLY A 104 -11.50 -6.23 3.04
CA GLY A 104 -10.55 -7.07 2.33
C GLY A 104 -9.40 -6.33 1.64
N ILE A 105 -9.25 -5.01 1.80
CA ILE A 105 -8.04 -4.28 1.40
C ILE A 105 -6.97 -4.51 2.48
N PRO A 106 -5.81 -5.09 2.14
CA PRO A 106 -4.72 -5.27 3.08
C PRO A 106 -3.95 -3.97 3.31
N GLY A 107 -3.25 -3.88 4.43
CA GLY A 107 -2.36 -2.77 4.74
C GLY A 107 -2.84 -1.94 5.93
N THR A 108 -2.15 -0.83 6.19
CA THR A 108 -2.41 0.08 7.31
C THR A 108 -3.14 1.34 6.87
N VAL A 109 -3.73 2.05 7.83
CA VAL A 109 -4.35 3.37 7.64
C VAL A 109 -3.37 4.34 6.97
N GLY A 110 -2.13 4.44 7.45
CA GLY A 110 -1.11 5.29 6.84
C GLY A 110 -0.81 4.92 5.37
N GLY A 111 -0.74 3.62 5.06
CA GLY A 111 -0.57 3.14 3.69
C GLY A 111 -1.78 3.45 2.80
N ALA A 112 -2.99 3.33 3.34
CA ALA A 112 -4.22 3.67 2.64
C ALA A 112 -4.32 5.17 2.33
N ILE A 113 -3.94 6.05 3.27
CA ILE A 113 -3.88 7.51 3.08
C ILE A 113 -2.81 7.86 2.05
N PHE A 114 -1.62 7.28 2.17
CA PHE A 114 -0.49 7.52 1.26
C PHE A 114 -0.87 7.28 -0.21
N GLY A 115 -1.53 6.18 -0.49
CA GLY A 115 -1.95 5.80 -1.82
C GLY A 115 -3.36 6.25 -2.20
N ASN A 116 -4.08 6.97 -1.36
CA ASN A 116 -5.52 7.21 -1.49
C ASN A 116 -6.24 5.91 -1.90
N ALA A 117 -6.15 4.89 -1.04
CA ALA A 117 -6.71 3.58 -1.31
C ALA A 117 -8.20 3.68 -1.64
N GLY A 118 -8.64 2.93 -2.62
CA GLY A 118 -10.04 2.97 -3.03
C GLY A 118 -10.46 1.73 -3.82
N ALA A 119 -11.75 1.45 -3.80
CA ALA A 119 -12.41 0.41 -4.57
C ALA A 119 -13.90 0.76 -4.74
N PHE A 120 -14.58 0.14 -5.72
CA PHE A 120 -16.03 0.30 -5.94
C PHE A 120 -16.47 1.76 -6.05
N LYS A 121 -15.64 2.62 -6.68
CA LYS A 121 -15.83 4.08 -6.85
C LYS A 121 -15.70 4.91 -5.56
N HIS A 122 -15.27 4.32 -4.46
CA HIS A 122 -14.98 5.00 -3.20
C HIS A 122 -13.48 5.09 -2.94
N SER A 123 -13.07 6.00 -2.07
CA SER A 123 -11.69 6.16 -1.61
C SER A 123 -11.64 6.59 -0.14
N ILE A 124 -10.51 6.33 0.52
CA ILE A 124 -10.36 6.67 1.94
C ILE A 124 -10.45 8.18 2.19
N SER A 125 -10.10 9.00 1.21
CA SER A 125 -10.23 10.46 1.29
C SER A 125 -11.65 10.97 1.56
N GLU A 126 -12.69 10.16 1.25
CA GLU A 126 -14.08 10.54 1.49
C GLU A 126 -14.45 10.65 2.98
N VAL A 127 -13.69 9.97 3.84
CA VAL A 127 -13.90 9.96 5.29
C VAL A 127 -12.75 10.59 6.09
N ILE A 128 -11.67 11.03 5.43
CA ILE A 128 -10.57 11.76 6.08
C ILE A 128 -11.02 13.21 6.35
N GLU A 129 -10.80 13.67 7.57
CA GLU A 129 -10.95 15.08 7.96
C GLU A 129 -9.60 15.79 7.97
N GLU A 130 -8.64 15.21 8.69
CA GLU A 130 -7.29 15.74 8.88
C GLU A 130 -6.26 14.62 8.83
N VAL A 131 -5.04 14.93 8.39
CA VAL A 131 -3.90 14.01 8.43
C VAL A 131 -2.78 14.63 9.24
N GLU A 132 -2.37 13.95 10.30
CA GLU A 132 -1.19 14.30 11.09
C GLU A 132 0.05 13.65 10.47
N PHE A 133 1.11 14.42 10.29
CA PHE A 133 2.36 13.95 9.69
C PHE A 133 3.60 14.64 10.29
N PHE A 134 4.76 13.97 10.15
CA PHE A 134 6.07 14.54 10.46
C PHE A 134 6.75 14.96 9.16
N ASP A 135 7.25 16.20 9.08
CA ASP A 135 7.89 16.74 7.88
C ASP A 135 9.44 16.64 7.88
N GLY A 136 9.98 15.90 8.85
CA GLY A 136 11.42 15.79 9.08
C GLY A 136 11.99 16.83 10.06
N LYS A 137 11.14 17.75 10.56
CA LYS A 137 11.48 18.78 11.56
C LYS A 137 10.46 18.84 12.67
N GLU A 138 9.20 18.93 12.32
CA GLU A 138 8.08 19.11 13.26
C GLU A 138 6.85 18.31 12.81
N ILE A 139 5.91 18.15 13.74
CA ILE A 139 4.63 17.49 13.48
C ILE A 139 3.64 18.56 13.00
N LYS A 140 2.95 18.26 11.90
CA LYS A 140 1.96 19.15 11.26
C LYS A 140 0.66 18.41 10.99
N ILE A 141 -0.36 19.17 10.72
CA ILE A 141 -1.69 18.69 10.33
C ILE A 141 -2.04 19.34 8.99
N PHE A 142 -2.49 18.51 8.04
CA PHE A 142 -3.18 18.98 6.85
C PHE A 142 -4.67 18.67 6.94
N GLN A 143 -5.49 19.62 6.52
CA GLN A 143 -6.90 19.36 6.24
C GLN A 143 -7.01 18.48 4.98
N ASN A 144 -8.12 17.79 4.82
CA ASN A 144 -8.37 16.94 3.64
C ASN A 144 -8.06 17.67 2.31
N SER A 145 -8.48 18.93 2.17
CA SER A 145 -8.27 19.74 0.96
C SER A 145 -6.79 20.02 0.65
N GLU A 146 -5.91 19.96 1.64
CA GLU A 146 -4.47 20.19 1.50
C GLU A 146 -3.73 18.89 1.12
N CYS A 147 -4.36 17.72 1.32
CA CYS A 147 -3.76 16.42 1.05
C CYS A 147 -3.64 16.08 -0.44
N SER A 148 -4.17 16.91 -1.35
CA SER A 148 -4.11 16.73 -2.81
C SER A 148 -4.52 15.32 -3.25
N PHE A 149 -5.57 14.76 -2.65
CA PHE A 149 -6.06 13.42 -2.96
C PHE A 149 -6.61 13.37 -4.38
N ASN A 150 -6.16 12.36 -5.14
CA ASN A 150 -6.66 12.01 -6.45
C ASN A 150 -6.60 10.48 -6.63
N TYR A 151 -6.96 9.95 -7.79
CA TYR A 151 -6.93 8.51 -8.07
C TYR A 151 -5.54 7.92 -7.84
N ARG A 152 -5.41 7.15 -6.74
CA ARG A 152 -4.13 6.55 -6.29
C ARG A 152 -3.00 7.55 -6.06
N GLU A 153 -3.35 8.79 -5.66
CA GLU A 153 -2.42 9.88 -5.42
C GLU A 153 -2.75 10.63 -4.13
N SER A 154 -1.72 11.16 -3.50
CA SER A 154 -1.79 12.12 -2.39
C SER A 154 -0.53 12.98 -2.38
N ILE A 155 -0.55 14.09 -1.64
CA ILE A 155 0.65 14.91 -1.42
C ILE A 155 1.77 14.11 -0.74
N PHE A 156 1.42 13.14 0.12
CA PHE A 156 2.38 12.29 0.82
C PHE A 156 3.09 11.32 -0.13
N LYS A 157 2.43 10.84 -1.17
CA LYS A 157 3.03 9.98 -2.19
C LYS A 157 4.01 10.75 -3.05
N ASN A 158 3.70 12.01 -3.37
CA ASN A 158 4.55 12.90 -4.15
C ASN A 158 5.70 13.50 -3.32
N ASN A 159 5.57 13.48 -1.97
CA ASN A 159 6.57 13.98 -1.03
C ASN A 159 6.83 12.93 0.07
N PRO A 160 7.61 11.88 -0.20
CA PRO A 160 7.81 10.76 0.72
C PRO A 160 8.53 11.13 2.03
N ASN A 161 9.04 12.35 2.15
CA ASN A 161 9.57 12.89 3.39
C ASN A 161 8.48 13.33 4.38
N LEU A 162 7.22 13.47 3.93
CA LEU A 162 6.07 13.71 4.79
C LEU A 162 5.57 12.36 5.33
N ILE A 163 5.91 12.06 6.57
CA ILE A 163 5.63 10.76 7.18
C ILE A 163 4.30 10.83 7.91
N ILE A 164 3.29 10.12 7.42
CA ILE A 164 1.95 10.07 8.03
C ILE A 164 2.03 9.38 9.39
N LEU A 165 1.54 10.05 10.43
CA LEU A 165 1.48 9.55 11.81
C LEU A 165 0.09 9.02 12.17
N GLY A 166 -0.95 9.62 11.61
CA GLY A 166 -2.34 9.26 11.85
C GLY A 166 -3.28 10.18 11.10
N ALA A 167 -4.56 9.96 11.28
CA ALA A 167 -5.60 10.80 10.69
C ALA A 167 -6.82 10.90 11.60
N LYS A 168 -7.52 12.02 11.48
CA LYS A 168 -8.87 12.18 12.01
C LYS A 168 -9.87 11.82 10.94
N PHE A 169 -10.89 11.06 11.32
CA PHE A 169 -11.92 10.57 10.42
C PHE A 169 -13.26 11.23 10.72
N ARG A 170 -14.02 11.50 9.67
CA ARG A 170 -15.41 11.92 9.74
C ARG A 170 -16.29 10.82 9.17
N PHE A 171 -16.74 9.94 10.02
CA PHE A 171 -17.65 8.86 9.65
C PHE A 171 -19.09 9.36 9.53
N LYS A 172 -19.89 8.63 8.76
CA LYS A 172 -21.34 8.81 8.69
C LYS A 172 -22.02 7.93 9.75
N GLY A 173 -23.24 8.23 10.14
CA GLY A 173 -24.03 7.33 10.97
C GLY A 173 -24.53 6.14 10.16
N GLY A 174 -24.57 4.96 10.82
CA GLY A 174 -25.08 3.72 10.23
C GLY A 174 -24.06 2.99 9.36
N PHE A 175 -23.50 1.87 9.86
CA PHE A 175 -22.70 0.95 9.07
C PHE A 175 -23.59 0.11 8.16
N ASP A 176 -23.32 0.09 6.86
CA ASP A 176 -24.09 -0.68 5.88
C ASP A 176 -23.52 -2.11 5.72
N ASP A 177 -24.11 -3.05 6.46
CA ASP A 177 -23.73 -4.47 6.41
C ASP A 177 -23.99 -5.12 5.05
N GLU A 178 -24.97 -4.67 4.29
CA GLU A 178 -25.28 -5.21 2.97
C GLU A 178 -24.22 -4.78 1.97
N LEU A 179 -23.89 -3.47 1.93
CA LEU A 179 -22.82 -2.94 1.11
C LEU A 179 -21.48 -3.63 1.44
N ASN A 180 -21.17 -3.82 2.73
CA ASN A 180 -19.95 -4.48 3.17
C ASN A 180 -19.86 -5.92 2.64
N ARG A 181 -20.94 -6.72 2.76
CA ARG A 181 -21.01 -8.08 2.22
C ARG A 181 -20.90 -8.11 0.70
N ASP A 182 -21.58 -7.20 0.03
CA ASP A 182 -21.55 -7.07 -1.43
C ASP A 182 -20.15 -6.76 -1.93
N CYS A 183 -19.46 -5.82 -1.30
CA CYS A 183 -18.08 -5.48 -1.63
C CYS A 183 -17.14 -6.67 -1.40
N LEU A 184 -17.31 -7.40 -0.31
CA LEU A 184 -16.51 -8.59 -0.02
C LEU A 184 -16.73 -9.68 -1.08
N ASN A 185 -17.98 -9.96 -1.44
CA ASN A 185 -18.33 -10.98 -2.44
C ASN A 185 -17.84 -10.63 -3.86
N LYS A 186 -17.86 -9.35 -4.22
CA LYS A 186 -17.37 -8.87 -5.51
C LYS A 186 -15.84 -8.77 -5.59
N ARG A 187 -15.14 -8.84 -4.45
CA ARG A 187 -13.69 -8.73 -4.41
C ARG A 187 -13.02 -10.03 -4.84
N SER A 188 -12.49 -10.03 -6.06
CA SER A 188 -11.65 -11.14 -6.55
C SER A 188 -10.21 -10.91 -6.06
N VAL A 189 -9.79 -11.65 -5.05
CA VAL A 189 -8.41 -11.64 -4.54
C VAL A 189 -7.79 -12.99 -4.90
N PRO A 190 -6.84 -13.04 -5.85
CA PRO A 190 -6.13 -14.26 -6.19
C PRO A 190 -5.42 -14.86 -4.98
N LYS A 191 -5.44 -16.18 -4.87
CA LYS A 191 -4.76 -16.89 -3.78
C LYS A 191 -3.25 -16.89 -3.98
N GLY A 192 -2.50 -16.72 -2.89
CA GLY A 192 -1.04 -16.78 -2.87
C GLY A 192 -0.40 -15.45 -2.45
N TYR A 193 0.93 -15.45 -2.36
CA TYR A 193 1.69 -14.27 -1.97
C TYR A 193 1.67 -13.22 -3.09
N SER A 194 1.17 -12.03 -2.79
CA SER A 194 1.06 -10.94 -3.76
C SER A 194 1.00 -9.58 -3.06
N ILE A 195 1.11 -8.52 -3.84
CA ILE A 195 1.01 -7.13 -3.39
C ILE A 195 -0.16 -6.38 -4.05
N GLY A 196 -1.17 -7.12 -4.48
CA GLY A 196 -2.34 -6.54 -5.13
C GLY A 196 -2.12 -6.20 -6.61
N SER A 197 -2.85 -5.21 -7.08
CA SER A 197 -2.75 -4.73 -8.47
C SER A 197 -1.41 -4.08 -8.74
N ILE A 198 -0.75 -4.53 -9.81
CA ILE A 198 0.56 -4.01 -10.22
C ILE A 198 0.43 -2.63 -10.87
N PHE A 199 -0.61 -2.41 -11.67
CA PHE A 199 -0.80 -1.18 -12.44
C PHE A 199 -2.08 -0.47 -12.05
N LYS A 200 -2.05 0.87 -12.13
CA LYS A 200 -3.25 1.71 -12.12
C LYS A 200 -4.09 1.41 -13.36
N ASN A 201 -5.40 1.62 -13.25
CA ASN A 201 -6.26 1.58 -14.44
C ASN A 201 -6.01 2.84 -15.28
N PRO A 202 -5.70 2.70 -16.59
CA PRO A 202 -5.66 3.83 -17.50
C PRO A 202 -7.04 4.46 -17.65
N GLU A 203 -7.10 5.73 -18.03
CA GLU A 203 -8.36 6.43 -18.25
C GLU A 203 -9.22 5.70 -19.30
N GLY A 204 -10.45 5.38 -18.93
CA GLY A 204 -11.39 4.65 -19.78
C GLY A 204 -11.13 3.14 -19.92
N TYR A 205 -10.09 2.60 -19.27
CA TYR A 205 -9.70 1.18 -19.41
C TYR A 205 -9.46 0.51 -18.05
N PHE A 206 -9.46 -0.81 -18.06
CA PHE A 206 -9.05 -1.64 -16.94
C PHE A 206 -7.72 -2.35 -17.27
N ALA A 207 -6.67 -2.08 -16.51
CA ALA A 207 -5.35 -2.68 -16.73
C ALA A 207 -5.41 -4.22 -16.80
N GLY A 208 -6.16 -4.84 -15.88
CA GLY A 208 -6.34 -6.29 -15.87
C GLY A 208 -6.95 -6.83 -17.18
N ARG A 209 -7.94 -6.14 -17.74
CA ARG A 209 -8.55 -6.53 -19.02
C ARG A 209 -7.57 -6.39 -20.19
N LEU A 210 -6.83 -5.29 -20.27
CA LEU A 210 -5.83 -5.08 -21.32
C LEU A 210 -4.75 -6.19 -21.29
N ILE A 211 -4.27 -6.56 -20.10
CA ILE A 211 -3.27 -7.61 -19.93
C ILE A 211 -3.86 -8.99 -20.29
N GLU A 212 -5.11 -9.26 -19.92
CA GLU A 212 -5.83 -10.49 -20.28
C GLU A 212 -6.01 -10.63 -21.79
N GLU A 213 -6.41 -9.55 -22.48
CA GLU A 213 -6.57 -9.52 -23.93
C GLU A 213 -5.24 -9.68 -24.69
N CYS A 214 -4.09 -9.41 -24.03
CA CYS A 214 -2.76 -9.79 -24.54
C CYS A 214 -2.44 -11.29 -24.35
N GLY A 215 -3.33 -12.09 -23.75
CA GLY A 215 -3.10 -13.52 -23.51
C GLY A 215 -2.07 -13.84 -22.44
N LEU A 216 -1.83 -12.92 -21.49
CA LEU A 216 -0.75 -13.02 -20.51
C LEU A 216 -1.14 -13.73 -19.21
N LYS A 217 -2.44 -14.03 -18.97
CA LYS A 217 -2.85 -14.83 -17.81
C LYS A 217 -2.11 -16.16 -17.73
N GLY A 218 -1.58 -16.49 -16.58
CA GLY A 218 -0.83 -17.73 -16.36
C GLY A 218 0.60 -17.72 -16.91
N LYS A 219 1.08 -16.62 -17.51
CA LYS A 219 2.47 -16.49 -17.93
C LYS A 219 3.38 -16.53 -16.72
N LYS A 220 4.38 -17.40 -16.74
CA LYS A 220 5.34 -17.63 -15.66
C LYS A 220 6.74 -17.20 -16.09
N ILE A 221 7.48 -16.54 -15.18
CA ILE A 221 8.93 -16.28 -15.30
C ILE A 221 9.53 -16.62 -13.92
N GLY A 222 10.53 -17.50 -13.88
CA GLY A 222 11.04 -18.04 -12.62
C GLY A 222 9.91 -18.66 -11.78
N GLU A 223 9.77 -18.21 -10.54
CA GLU A 223 8.67 -18.60 -9.65
C GLU A 223 7.60 -17.49 -9.47
N ALA A 224 7.58 -16.48 -10.34
CA ALA A 224 6.51 -15.51 -10.44
C ALA A 224 5.54 -15.85 -11.58
N ILE A 225 4.24 -15.67 -11.34
CA ILE A 225 3.19 -15.96 -12.34
C ILE A 225 2.16 -14.82 -12.39
N ILE A 226 1.75 -14.40 -13.59
CA ILE A 226 0.57 -13.57 -13.77
C ILE A 226 -0.66 -14.39 -13.41
N SER A 227 -1.45 -13.91 -12.45
CA SER A 227 -2.60 -14.65 -11.94
C SER A 227 -3.57 -15.06 -13.04
N LYS A 228 -4.04 -16.29 -12.96
CA LYS A 228 -5.10 -16.82 -13.85
C LYS A 228 -6.48 -16.23 -13.52
N GLU A 229 -6.67 -15.79 -12.28
CA GLU A 229 -7.92 -15.20 -11.79
C GLU A 229 -8.01 -13.71 -12.16
N HIS A 230 -6.94 -12.94 -11.95
CA HIS A 230 -6.90 -11.50 -12.19
C HIS A 230 -5.57 -11.06 -12.83
N ALA A 231 -5.58 -10.70 -14.10
CA ALA A 231 -4.36 -10.48 -14.90
C ALA A 231 -3.50 -9.28 -14.43
N ASN A 232 -4.02 -8.35 -13.64
CA ASN A 232 -3.24 -7.25 -13.05
C ASN A 232 -2.51 -7.64 -11.76
N TRP A 233 -2.49 -8.93 -11.40
CA TRP A 233 -1.83 -9.46 -10.22
C TRP A 233 -0.71 -10.41 -10.61
N ILE A 234 0.40 -10.33 -9.90
CA ILE A 234 1.50 -11.31 -9.97
C ILE A 234 1.51 -12.06 -8.64
N ILE A 235 1.65 -13.37 -8.72
CA ILE A 235 1.71 -14.27 -7.56
C ILE A 235 3.12 -14.84 -7.46
N ASN A 236 3.70 -14.79 -6.28
CA ASN A 236 4.89 -15.55 -5.93
C ASN A 236 4.48 -16.98 -5.57
N LEU A 237 5.00 -17.96 -6.27
CA LEU A 237 4.74 -19.39 -6.05
C LEU A 237 5.57 -19.99 -4.90
N GLY A 238 6.33 -19.15 -4.18
CA GLY A 238 7.11 -19.51 -3.00
C GLY A 238 8.54 -19.01 -3.03
N ASN A 239 9.20 -19.03 -4.19
CA ASN A 239 10.60 -18.65 -4.35
C ASN A 239 10.85 -17.68 -5.52
N ALA A 240 9.85 -16.85 -5.86
CA ALA A 240 10.06 -15.82 -6.86
C ALA A 240 11.08 -14.78 -6.39
N SER A 241 11.91 -14.33 -7.32
CA SER A 241 12.80 -13.19 -7.13
C SER A 241 12.14 -11.87 -7.55
N SER A 242 12.65 -10.75 -7.08
CA SER A 242 12.23 -9.44 -7.57
C SER A 242 12.46 -9.30 -9.08
N LYS A 243 13.52 -9.90 -9.60
CA LYS A 243 13.84 -9.92 -11.04
C LYS A 243 12.81 -10.69 -11.87
N ASP A 244 12.26 -11.80 -11.36
CA ASP A 244 11.18 -12.53 -12.03
C ASP A 244 9.94 -11.65 -12.17
N VAL A 245 9.59 -10.93 -11.09
CA VAL A 245 8.44 -10.00 -11.06
C VAL A 245 8.66 -8.83 -12.02
N GLU A 246 9.84 -8.24 -12.01
CA GLU A 246 10.20 -7.14 -12.91
C GLU A 246 10.15 -7.54 -14.39
N ALA A 247 10.58 -8.76 -14.70
CA ALA A 247 10.49 -9.29 -16.04
C ALA A 247 9.02 -9.47 -16.50
N LEU A 248 8.13 -9.93 -15.59
CA LEU A 248 6.69 -9.99 -15.88
C LEU A 248 6.08 -8.60 -16.02
N ILE A 249 6.44 -7.65 -15.18
CA ILE A 249 5.99 -6.24 -15.28
C ILE A 249 6.39 -5.65 -16.64
N SER A 250 7.64 -5.85 -17.05
CA SER A 250 8.17 -5.38 -18.33
C SER A 250 7.44 -6.03 -19.51
N LEU A 251 7.18 -7.32 -19.44
CA LEU A 251 6.41 -8.05 -20.44
C LEU A 251 4.98 -7.48 -20.57
N MET A 252 4.28 -7.28 -19.44
CA MET A 252 2.92 -6.72 -19.43
C MET A 252 2.88 -5.33 -20.07
N LYS A 253 3.83 -4.45 -19.72
CA LYS A 253 3.94 -3.11 -20.32
C LYS A 253 4.17 -3.18 -21.82
N THR A 254 5.11 -4.01 -22.28
CA THR A 254 5.47 -4.14 -23.68
C THR A 254 4.31 -4.65 -24.53
N GLU A 255 3.66 -5.73 -24.09
CA GLU A 255 2.56 -6.33 -24.87
C GLU A 255 1.31 -5.45 -24.91
N VAL A 256 0.96 -4.78 -23.81
CA VAL A 256 -0.16 -3.83 -23.79
C VAL A 256 0.15 -2.61 -24.67
N LYS A 257 1.37 -2.05 -24.59
CA LYS A 257 1.78 -0.95 -25.45
C LYS A 257 1.73 -1.32 -26.92
N LYS A 258 2.24 -2.51 -27.27
CA LYS A 258 2.25 -3.02 -28.66
C LYS A 258 0.84 -3.21 -29.22
N LYS A 259 -0.09 -3.74 -28.42
CA LYS A 259 -1.44 -4.09 -28.89
C LYS A 259 -2.42 -2.93 -28.87
N PHE A 260 -2.35 -2.07 -27.84
CA PHE A 260 -3.35 -1.03 -27.59
C PHE A 260 -2.79 0.39 -27.66
N ASN A 261 -1.47 0.56 -27.82
CA ASN A 261 -0.77 1.84 -27.71
C ASN A 261 -1.01 2.58 -26.37
N ILE A 262 -1.26 1.82 -25.27
CA ILE A 262 -1.48 2.34 -23.92
C ILE A 262 -0.24 2.06 -23.06
N ASP A 263 0.20 3.06 -22.30
CA ASP A 263 1.28 2.91 -21.32
C ASP A 263 0.71 2.54 -19.95
N LEU A 264 1.07 1.38 -19.42
CA LEU A 264 0.69 0.97 -18.07
C LEU A 264 1.58 1.66 -17.02
N ILE A 265 0.94 2.32 -16.05
CA ILE A 265 1.60 3.02 -14.95
C ILE A 265 1.53 2.14 -13.69
N GLU A 266 2.68 1.85 -13.09
CA GLU A 266 2.74 1.05 -11.87
C GLU A 266 2.03 1.73 -10.70
N GLU A 267 1.24 0.97 -9.95
CA GLU A 267 0.64 1.40 -8.68
C GLU A 267 1.54 1.07 -7.49
N ILE A 268 2.32 0.00 -7.63
CA ILE A 268 3.23 -0.50 -6.59
C ILE A 268 4.40 0.46 -6.32
N ARG A 269 4.94 0.37 -5.10
CA ARG A 269 6.20 1.02 -4.73
C ARG A 269 7.35 0.01 -4.86
N ARG A 270 8.55 0.56 -5.10
CA ARG A 270 9.79 -0.24 -5.16
C ARG A 270 10.71 0.13 -3.99
N LEU A 271 11.33 -0.88 -3.40
CA LEU A 271 12.32 -0.74 -2.33
C LEU A 271 13.56 -1.53 -2.66
#